data_b4b3925e372ab6354ef444636c3c51e4
#
_entry.id   b4b3925e372ab6354ef444636c3c51e4
#
_cell.length_a   1.000
_cell.length_b   1.000
_cell.length_c   1.000
_cell.angle_alpha   90.00
_cell.angle_beta   90.00
_cell.angle_gamma   90.00
#
_symmetry.space_group_name_H-M   'P 1'
#
loop_
_entity.id
_entity.type
_entity.pdbx_description
1 polymer ?
#
loop_
_entity_poly.entity_id
_entity_poly.type
_entity_poly.pdbx_seq_one_letter_code
_entity_poly.pdbx_strand_id
1 'polypeptide(L)'
;MIGPSARIATICGGGSASLPGYYAITPYDGIRAKVDHDIPFTIGAYSHKELPLLGLQVKAPTGEDGMTFSVYNEAPNVTERQRVDYKIITKTDAMLMDYKPPQNIDGLWYADIEGLFRPEMDGEYEFGLCVYGTGSLYVDGKMIVDNSTHQRQGTAFFGTGTLEEKGSFSVKKGSTYHIKVEFASAPTSKLGSGGVVRFGGGGFRIGGAFVIDPEQEIESAVELARGAAQVVICAGLNVSFITIVSHR
;
A
#
# COMPACT_ATOMS: atom_id res chain seq x y z
N MET A 1 -10.43 -12.75 -19.96
CA MET A 1 -10.20 -11.29 -19.81
C MET A 1 -8.75 -11.06 -19.45
N ILE A 2 -8.16 -9.95 -19.88
CA ILE A 2 -6.75 -9.62 -19.66
C ILE A 2 -6.66 -8.20 -19.14
N GLY A 3 -5.78 -7.96 -18.19
CA GLY A 3 -5.41 -6.62 -17.73
C GLY A 3 -5.70 -6.33 -16.26
N PRO A 4 -4.85 -5.51 -15.62
CA PRO A 4 -4.95 -5.22 -14.19
C PRO A 4 -6.25 -4.51 -13.81
N SER A 5 -6.80 -3.68 -14.72
CA SER A 5 -8.04 -2.95 -14.48
C SER A 5 -9.30 -3.78 -14.68
N ALA A 6 -9.20 -5.08 -15.01
CA ALA A 6 -10.36 -5.95 -15.15
C ALA A 6 -11.06 -6.21 -13.80
N ARG A 7 -10.30 -6.39 -12.73
CA ARG A 7 -10.77 -6.71 -11.38
C ARG A 7 -10.57 -5.57 -10.37
N ILE A 8 -10.11 -4.41 -10.82
CA ILE A 8 -9.94 -3.23 -9.98
C ILE A 8 -10.83 -2.12 -10.53
N ALA A 9 -11.78 -1.67 -9.70
CA ALA A 9 -12.66 -0.58 -10.08
C ALA A 9 -11.95 0.77 -9.90
N THR A 10 -11.44 1.33 -10.99
CA THR A 10 -10.88 2.68 -11.01
C THR A 10 -11.96 3.68 -11.41
N ILE A 11 -12.70 4.20 -10.43
CA ILE A 11 -13.86 5.07 -10.64
C ILE A 11 -13.54 6.57 -10.58
N CYS A 12 -12.31 6.92 -10.21
CA CYS A 12 -11.86 8.32 -10.11
C CYS A 12 -10.36 8.42 -10.38
N GLY A 13 -9.89 9.64 -10.60
CA GLY A 13 -8.49 9.92 -10.88
C GLY A 13 -7.53 9.80 -9.70
N GLY A 14 -8.01 9.58 -8.49
CA GLY A 14 -7.15 9.52 -7.29
C GLY A 14 -6.69 10.89 -6.80
N GLY A 15 -5.75 10.93 -5.84
CA GLY A 15 -5.25 12.15 -5.23
C GLY A 15 -6.36 13.02 -4.63
N SER A 16 -6.30 14.33 -4.83
CA SER A 16 -7.33 15.28 -4.36
C SER A 16 -8.68 15.14 -5.06
N ALA A 17 -8.72 14.44 -6.21
CA ALA A 17 -9.94 14.10 -6.95
C ALA A 17 -10.51 12.74 -6.55
N SER A 18 -9.98 12.11 -5.51
CA SER A 18 -10.45 10.81 -5.02
C SER A 18 -11.80 10.96 -4.33
N LEU A 19 -12.83 10.39 -4.94
CA LEU A 19 -14.17 10.32 -4.38
C LEU A 19 -14.55 8.86 -4.16
N PRO A 20 -14.75 8.41 -2.91
CA PRO A 20 -15.23 7.06 -2.65
C PRO A 20 -16.63 6.87 -3.23
N GLY A 21 -16.78 5.86 -4.09
CA GLY A 21 -18.11 5.46 -4.56
C GLY A 21 -18.86 4.69 -3.48
N TYR A 22 -20.20 4.78 -3.48
CA TYR A 22 -21.04 3.95 -2.62
C TYR A 22 -20.92 2.47 -2.98
N TYR A 23 -20.69 2.17 -4.25
CA TYR A 23 -20.39 0.86 -4.79
C TYR A 23 -19.58 1.01 -6.07
N ALA A 24 -18.91 -0.05 -6.46
CA ALA A 24 -18.22 -0.12 -7.74
C ALA A 24 -18.41 -1.52 -8.34
N ILE A 25 -18.61 -1.58 -9.65
CA ILE A 25 -18.68 -2.84 -10.41
C ILE A 25 -17.47 -2.85 -11.33
N THR A 26 -16.62 -3.86 -11.20
CA THR A 26 -15.49 -4.03 -12.09
C THR A 26 -15.93 -4.50 -13.48
N PRO A 27 -15.15 -4.29 -14.54
CA PRO A 27 -15.42 -4.88 -15.84
C PRO A 27 -15.61 -6.40 -15.76
N TYR A 28 -14.81 -7.08 -14.93
CA TYR A 28 -14.92 -8.52 -14.72
C TYR A 28 -16.26 -8.90 -14.10
N ASP A 29 -16.67 -8.25 -13.03
CA ASP A 29 -17.93 -8.54 -12.34
C ASP A 29 -19.13 -8.25 -13.22
N GLY A 30 -19.11 -7.15 -13.97
CA GLY A 30 -20.18 -6.76 -14.88
C GLY A 30 -20.40 -7.76 -16.02
N ILE A 31 -19.33 -8.28 -16.61
CA ILE A 31 -19.41 -9.30 -17.66
C ILE A 31 -19.77 -10.66 -17.03
N ARG A 32 -19.14 -11.04 -15.92
CA ARG A 32 -19.40 -12.29 -15.21
C ARG A 32 -20.88 -12.44 -14.83
N ALA A 33 -21.54 -11.36 -14.46
CA ALA A 33 -22.97 -11.35 -14.14
C ALA A 33 -23.90 -11.59 -15.34
N LYS A 34 -23.37 -11.59 -16.57
CA LYS A 34 -24.14 -11.76 -17.82
C LYS A 34 -23.87 -13.08 -18.53
N VAL A 35 -22.91 -13.85 -18.07
CA VAL A 35 -22.57 -15.16 -18.61
C VAL A 35 -22.76 -16.25 -17.58
N ASP A 36 -23.00 -17.49 -18.02
CA ASP A 36 -23.27 -18.66 -17.18
C ASP A 36 -22.04 -19.54 -16.92
N HIS A 37 -20.86 -19.11 -17.42
CA HIS A 37 -19.60 -19.83 -17.31
C HIS A 37 -18.52 -18.95 -16.69
N ASP A 38 -17.45 -19.57 -16.21
CA ASP A 38 -16.30 -18.85 -15.69
C ASP A 38 -15.54 -18.14 -16.80
N ILE A 39 -15.08 -16.92 -16.50
CA ILE A 39 -14.28 -16.11 -17.41
C ILE A 39 -12.81 -16.27 -17.00
N PRO A 40 -11.99 -16.95 -17.83
CA PRO A 40 -10.56 -16.99 -17.58
C PRO A 40 -9.95 -15.58 -17.52
N PHE A 41 -9.03 -15.38 -16.59
CA PHE A 41 -8.43 -14.07 -16.33
C PHE A 41 -6.94 -14.19 -16.10
N THR A 42 -6.19 -13.23 -16.66
CA THR A 42 -4.80 -12.97 -16.30
C THR A 42 -4.54 -11.47 -16.26
N ILE A 43 -3.57 -11.07 -15.47
CA ILE A 43 -3.17 -9.67 -15.34
C ILE A 43 -2.44 -9.16 -16.58
N GLY A 44 -1.63 -10.02 -17.23
CA GLY A 44 -0.81 -9.68 -18.40
C GLY A 44 0.37 -8.77 -18.07
N ALA A 45 0.13 -7.66 -17.41
CA ALA A 45 1.18 -6.77 -16.93
C ALA A 45 0.69 -5.91 -15.76
N TYR A 46 1.57 -5.61 -14.81
CA TYR A 46 1.26 -4.61 -13.80
C TYR A 46 1.33 -3.20 -14.36
N SER A 47 0.43 -2.35 -13.87
CA SER A 47 0.33 -0.94 -14.25
C SER A 47 0.47 0.00 -13.04
N HIS A 48 1.26 -0.37 -12.03
CA HIS A 48 1.47 0.48 -10.87
C HIS A 48 2.90 1.02 -10.82
N LYS A 49 3.07 2.30 -10.48
CA LYS A 49 4.37 2.92 -10.21
C LYS A 49 4.83 2.59 -8.79
N GLU A 50 3.91 2.68 -7.85
CA GLU A 50 4.06 2.29 -6.45
C GLU A 50 3.18 1.08 -6.18
N LEU A 51 3.57 0.22 -5.26
CA LEU A 51 2.82 -1.01 -4.95
C LEU A 51 1.38 -0.69 -4.54
N PRO A 52 0.39 -1.54 -4.88
CA PRO A 52 -0.99 -1.40 -4.42
C PRO A 52 -1.07 -1.31 -2.89
N LEU A 53 -2.01 -0.53 -2.36
CA LEU A 53 -2.15 -0.38 -0.91
C LEU A 53 -2.45 -1.71 -0.23
N LEU A 54 -1.76 -1.96 0.88
CA LEU A 54 -1.85 -3.21 1.62
C LEU A 54 -3.11 -3.32 2.49
N GLY A 55 -3.72 -2.20 2.89
CA GLY A 55 -4.75 -2.16 3.92
C GLY A 55 -5.96 -3.09 3.73
N LEU A 56 -6.41 -3.30 2.49
CA LEU A 56 -7.53 -4.21 2.18
C LEU A 56 -7.09 -5.68 1.96
N GLN A 57 -5.79 -5.95 1.99
CA GLN A 57 -5.21 -7.28 1.80
C GLN A 57 -4.87 -7.96 3.14
N VAL A 58 -5.08 -7.26 4.25
CA VAL A 58 -4.73 -7.69 5.60
C VAL A 58 -5.91 -7.54 6.54
N LYS A 59 -5.83 -8.26 7.65
CA LYS A 59 -6.74 -8.09 8.77
C LYS A 59 -5.97 -7.60 10.00
N ALA A 60 -6.60 -6.74 10.77
CA ALA A 60 -6.09 -6.40 12.09
C ALA A 60 -5.96 -7.66 12.96
N PRO A 61 -5.05 -7.70 13.94
CA PRO A 61 -4.97 -8.81 14.90
C PRO A 61 -6.29 -9.07 15.67
N THR A 62 -7.16 -8.08 15.74
CA THR A 62 -8.51 -8.14 16.32
C THR A 62 -9.55 -8.76 15.38
N GLY A 63 -9.22 -8.98 14.10
CA GLY A 63 -10.05 -9.68 13.11
C GLY A 63 -10.76 -8.76 12.10
N GLU A 64 -10.81 -7.46 12.33
CA GLU A 64 -11.39 -6.48 11.41
C GLU A 64 -10.54 -6.32 10.15
N ASP A 65 -11.15 -5.85 9.07
CA ASP A 65 -10.43 -5.50 7.84
C ASP A 65 -9.50 -4.30 8.09
N GLY A 66 -8.26 -4.42 7.65
CA GLY A 66 -7.25 -3.37 7.77
C GLY A 66 -6.12 -3.67 8.75
N MET A 67 -5.48 -2.62 9.22
CA MET A 67 -4.36 -2.65 10.16
C MET A 67 -4.69 -1.87 11.43
N THR A 68 -4.13 -2.29 12.56
CA THR A 68 -4.14 -1.45 13.77
C THR A 68 -3.17 -0.28 13.59
N PHE A 69 -3.53 0.86 14.09
CA PHE A 69 -2.68 2.05 14.21
C PHE A 69 -2.63 2.41 15.70
N SER A 70 -1.56 1.97 16.37
CA SER A 70 -1.33 2.18 17.80
C SER A 70 -0.29 3.27 17.99
N VAL A 71 -0.60 4.33 18.73
CA VAL A 71 0.22 5.53 18.86
C VAL A 71 0.82 5.65 20.25
N TYR A 72 2.07 6.11 20.30
CA TYR A 72 2.90 6.22 21.50
C TYR A 72 3.68 7.53 21.50
N ASN A 73 3.96 8.05 22.68
CA ASN A 73 4.92 9.16 22.84
C ASN A 73 6.37 8.64 22.93
N GLU A 74 6.55 7.37 23.31
CA GLU A 74 7.86 6.74 23.48
C GLU A 74 8.30 6.00 22.21
N ALA A 75 9.61 6.02 21.96
CA ALA A 75 10.22 5.33 20.81
C ALA A 75 10.09 3.79 20.92
N PRO A 76 10.16 3.05 19.79
CA PRO A 76 10.00 1.61 19.77
C PRO A 76 10.99 0.82 20.65
N ASN A 77 12.17 1.38 20.92
CA ASN A 77 13.20 0.77 21.76
C ASN A 77 12.98 0.94 23.28
N VAL A 78 11.95 1.66 23.69
CA VAL A 78 11.60 1.80 25.12
C VAL A 78 10.81 0.57 25.56
N THR A 79 11.19 0.00 26.71
CA THR A 79 10.60 -1.27 27.20
C THR A 79 9.14 -1.12 27.62
N GLU A 80 8.79 0.01 28.24
CA GLU A 80 7.42 0.30 28.66
C GLU A 80 6.89 1.50 27.88
N ARG A 81 6.01 1.24 26.91
CA ARG A 81 5.35 2.24 26.08
C ARG A 81 3.89 2.35 26.47
N GLN A 82 3.39 3.54 26.67
CA GLN A 82 1.98 3.78 26.90
C GLN A 82 1.27 4.14 25.60
N ARG A 83 0.33 3.29 25.17
CA ARG A 83 -0.51 3.60 24.00
C ARG A 83 -1.45 4.76 24.32
N VAL A 84 -1.31 5.87 23.58
CA VAL A 84 -2.08 7.10 23.80
C VAL A 84 -3.24 7.26 22.81
N ASP A 85 -3.18 6.59 21.66
CA ASP A 85 -4.28 6.54 20.68
C ASP A 85 -4.30 5.19 19.95
N TYR A 86 -5.48 4.82 19.41
CA TYR A 86 -5.67 3.56 18.71
C TYR A 86 -6.78 3.66 17.68
N LYS A 87 -6.53 3.14 16.48
CA LYS A 87 -7.52 3.07 15.39
C LYS A 87 -7.31 1.82 14.54
N ILE A 88 -8.35 1.35 13.88
CA ILE A 88 -8.24 0.45 12.74
C ILE A 88 -8.25 1.30 11.47
N ILE A 89 -7.30 1.05 10.59
CA ILE A 89 -7.17 1.76 9.30
C ILE A 89 -7.23 0.76 8.15
N THR A 90 -8.13 0.97 7.21
CA THR A 90 -8.23 0.20 5.96
C THR A 90 -7.42 0.86 4.85
N LYS A 91 -7.22 2.18 4.92
CA LYS A 91 -6.40 2.94 3.99
C LYS A 91 -4.98 3.09 4.55
N THR A 92 -4.03 2.38 3.94
CA THR A 92 -2.60 2.41 4.33
C THR A 92 -1.80 3.46 3.55
N ASP A 93 -2.45 4.56 3.21
CA ASP A 93 -1.89 5.78 2.65
C ASP A 93 -2.50 6.96 3.42
N ALA A 94 -1.71 7.56 4.30
CA ALA A 94 -2.17 8.59 5.20
C ALA A 94 -1.23 9.80 5.23
N MET A 95 -1.80 10.99 5.01
CA MET A 95 -1.18 12.26 5.32
C MET A 95 -1.75 12.76 6.65
N LEU A 96 -0.91 12.85 7.66
CA LEU A 96 -1.28 13.17 9.04
C LEU A 96 -1.10 14.67 9.31
N MET A 97 -1.70 15.52 8.45
CA MET A 97 -1.44 16.96 8.42
C MET A 97 -1.75 17.65 9.76
N ASP A 98 -2.93 17.37 10.29
CA ASP A 98 -3.42 17.99 11.53
C ASP A 98 -3.48 17.01 12.70
N TYR A 99 -2.94 15.80 12.51
CA TYR A 99 -2.98 14.78 13.54
C TYR A 99 -1.99 15.10 14.65
N LYS A 100 -2.51 15.17 15.87
CA LYS A 100 -1.75 15.31 17.11
C LYS A 100 -2.25 14.24 18.07
N PRO A 101 -1.38 13.35 18.55
CA PRO A 101 -1.78 12.39 19.58
C PRO A 101 -2.24 13.10 20.85
N PRO A 102 -3.16 12.50 21.61
CA PRO A 102 -3.49 12.96 22.95
C PRO A 102 -2.23 13.11 23.80
N GLN A 103 -2.16 14.17 24.61
CA GLN A 103 -1.06 14.44 25.55
C GLN A 103 0.34 14.60 24.92
N ASN A 104 0.42 14.75 23.59
CA ASN A 104 1.69 15.02 22.92
C ASN A 104 2.03 16.52 23.00
N ILE A 105 3.12 16.85 23.70
CA ILE A 105 3.59 18.23 23.92
C ILE A 105 4.67 18.59 22.90
N ASP A 106 5.57 17.65 22.56
CA ASP A 106 6.79 17.92 21.81
C ASP A 106 6.65 17.75 20.29
N GLY A 107 5.49 17.31 19.80
CA GLY A 107 5.25 17.09 18.38
C GLY A 107 5.91 15.82 17.80
N LEU A 108 6.80 15.17 18.55
CA LEU A 108 7.39 13.87 18.19
C LEU A 108 6.56 12.74 18.80
N TRP A 109 6.17 11.80 17.96
CA TRP A 109 5.41 10.62 18.38
C TRP A 109 5.70 9.46 17.44
N TYR A 110 5.31 8.26 17.85
CA TYR A 110 5.57 7.00 17.17
C TYR A 110 4.29 6.20 16.99
N ALA A 111 4.26 5.33 16.00
CA ALA A 111 3.15 4.40 15.82
C ALA A 111 3.65 3.02 15.41
N ASP A 112 2.97 2.00 15.95
CA ASP A 112 3.05 0.64 15.46
C ASP A 112 1.79 0.39 14.60
N ILE A 113 2.01 0.03 13.33
CA ILE A 113 0.95 -0.25 12.37
C ILE A 113 1.04 -1.74 12.06
N GLU A 114 0.02 -2.52 12.47
CA GLU A 114 0.13 -3.99 12.45
C GLU A 114 -1.06 -4.64 11.77
N GLY A 115 -0.79 -5.70 11.02
CA GLY A 115 -1.81 -6.49 10.35
C GLY A 115 -1.38 -7.93 10.12
N LEU A 116 -2.36 -8.79 9.87
CA LEU A 116 -2.17 -10.19 9.53
C LEU A 116 -2.42 -10.39 8.04
N PHE A 117 -1.41 -10.78 7.32
CA PHE A 117 -1.45 -11.06 5.90
C PHE A 117 -1.62 -12.55 5.63
N ARG A 118 -2.59 -12.91 4.77
CA ARG A 118 -2.81 -14.27 4.30
C ARG A 118 -2.71 -14.30 2.78
N PRO A 119 -1.61 -14.82 2.21
CA PRO A 119 -1.45 -14.89 0.77
C PRO A 119 -2.41 -15.89 0.12
N GLU A 120 -2.89 -15.56 -1.07
CA GLU A 120 -3.77 -16.41 -1.88
C GLU A 120 -3.02 -17.50 -2.63
N MET A 121 -1.70 -17.36 -2.81
CA MET A 121 -0.82 -18.31 -3.49
C MET A 121 0.57 -18.32 -2.87
N ASP A 122 1.38 -19.32 -3.20
CA ASP A 122 2.80 -19.36 -2.89
C ASP A 122 3.55 -18.41 -3.81
N GLY A 123 4.63 -17.81 -3.31
CA GLY A 123 5.50 -16.98 -4.13
C GLY A 123 6.31 -15.95 -3.35
N GLU A 124 7.02 -15.11 -4.08
CA GLU A 124 7.65 -13.90 -3.53
C GLU A 124 6.61 -12.77 -3.50
N TYR A 125 6.47 -12.17 -2.34
CA TYR A 125 5.61 -11.00 -2.15
C TYR A 125 6.47 -9.79 -1.79
N GLU A 126 6.34 -8.72 -2.55
CA GLU A 126 7.07 -7.47 -2.35
C GLU A 126 6.22 -6.52 -1.50
N PHE A 127 6.79 -6.00 -0.42
CA PHE A 127 6.22 -4.96 0.42
C PHE A 127 6.94 -3.65 0.18
N GLY A 128 6.21 -2.55 0.22
CA GLY A 128 6.75 -1.21 0.01
C GLY A 128 6.35 -0.25 1.11
N LEU A 129 7.24 0.70 1.41
CA LEU A 129 7.02 1.72 2.40
C LEU A 129 7.54 3.07 1.91
N CYS A 130 6.66 4.08 1.83
CA CYS A 130 7.02 5.49 1.77
C CYS A 130 6.72 6.15 3.11
N VAL A 131 7.52 7.11 3.54
CA VAL A 131 7.26 7.86 4.76
C VAL A 131 7.59 9.35 4.60
N TYR A 132 6.85 10.18 5.32
CA TYR A 132 7.29 11.51 5.74
C TYR A 132 7.43 11.47 7.27
N GLY A 133 8.64 11.33 7.71
CA GLY A 133 9.10 10.88 9.01
C GLY A 133 10.13 9.78 8.81
N THR A 134 10.19 8.79 9.68
CA THR A 134 10.98 7.56 9.49
C THR A 134 10.10 6.32 9.65
N GLY A 135 10.49 5.19 9.04
CA GLY A 135 9.75 3.96 9.19
C GLY A 135 10.54 2.72 8.79
N SER A 136 10.22 1.60 9.43
CA SER A 136 10.76 0.29 9.11
C SER A 136 9.63 -0.74 9.04
N LEU A 137 9.67 -1.62 8.04
CA LEU A 137 8.64 -2.64 7.84
C LEU A 137 9.22 -4.03 8.14
N TYR A 138 8.47 -4.79 8.90
CA TYR A 138 8.82 -6.13 9.37
C TYR A 138 7.77 -7.14 8.93
N VAL A 139 8.22 -8.35 8.59
CA VAL A 139 7.38 -9.54 8.40
C VAL A 139 7.85 -10.61 9.38
N ASP A 140 6.97 -11.08 10.25
CA ASP A 140 7.26 -12.03 11.32
C ASP A 140 8.51 -11.65 12.13
N GLY A 141 8.65 -10.36 12.44
CA GLY A 141 9.78 -9.80 13.20
C GLY A 141 11.07 -9.60 12.41
N LYS A 142 11.15 -10.05 11.16
CA LYS A 142 12.30 -9.79 10.28
C LYS A 142 12.10 -8.46 9.55
N MET A 143 13.02 -7.51 9.73
CA MET A 143 13.03 -6.26 8.97
C MET A 143 13.28 -6.56 7.48
N ILE A 144 12.41 -6.10 6.62
CA ILE A 144 12.52 -6.24 5.16
C ILE A 144 12.59 -4.89 4.43
N VAL A 145 12.12 -3.81 5.06
CA VAL A 145 12.30 -2.45 4.54
C VAL A 145 12.83 -1.55 5.65
N ASP A 146 13.96 -0.89 5.39
CA ASP A 146 14.48 0.22 6.21
C ASP A 146 14.33 1.53 5.44
N ASN A 147 13.37 2.34 5.86
CA ASN A 147 13.17 3.70 5.37
C ASN A 147 13.37 4.71 6.52
N SER A 148 14.31 4.38 7.42
CA SER A 148 14.68 5.18 8.58
C SER A 148 16.14 5.59 8.60
N THR A 149 17.06 4.74 8.10
CA THR A 149 18.50 4.97 8.18
C THR A 149 19.01 5.83 7.02
N HIS A 150 18.71 5.44 5.80
CA HIS A 150 19.10 6.13 4.56
C HIS A 150 17.87 6.45 3.73
N GLN A 151 17.45 7.71 3.78
CA GLN A 151 16.26 8.14 3.06
C GLN A 151 16.61 8.75 1.71
N ARG A 152 15.87 8.36 0.68
CA ARG A 152 15.92 8.95 -0.67
C ARG A 152 14.67 9.79 -0.91
N GLN A 153 14.86 11.00 -1.41
CA GLN A 153 13.76 11.92 -1.73
C GLN A 153 12.84 11.31 -2.79
N GLY A 154 11.54 11.28 -2.50
CA GLY A 154 10.48 10.86 -3.40
C GLY A 154 9.50 11.97 -3.74
N THR A 155 8.41 11.59 -4.43
CA THR A 155 7.31 12.49 -4.76
C THR A 155 6.11 12.34 -3.81
N ALA A 156 6.14 11.36 -2.91
CA ALA A 156 5.09 11.14 -1.93
C ALA A 156 4.88 12.38 -1.03
N PHE A 157 3.65 12.58 -0.56
CA PHE A 157 3.30 13.63 0.39
C PHE A 157 3.72 15.04 -0.08
N PHE A 158 3.36 15.40 -1.32
CA PHE A 158 3.74 16.67 -1.97
C PHE A 158 5.27 16.88 -2.06
N GLY A 159 6.02 15.79 -2.22
CA GLY A 159 7.47 15.83 -2.32
C GLY A 159 8.19 16.00 -0.97
N THR A 160 7.51 15.86 0.16
CA THR A 160 8.15 15.83 1.48
C THR A 160 8.52 14.43 1.94
N GLY A 161 8.01 13.40 1.27
CA GLY A 161 8.24 12.01 1.62
C GLY A 161 9.37 11.35 0.84
N THR A 162 9.65 10.12 1.24
CA THR A 162 10.66 9.26 0.62
C THR A 162 10.17 8.63 -0.67
N LEU A 163 11.12 8.10 -1.46
CA LEU A 163 10.81 7.05 -2.44
C LEU A 163 10.22 5.84 -1.71
N GLU A 164 9.41 5.05 -2.43
CA GLU A 164 8.99 3.74 -1.95
C GLU A 164 10.22 2.82 -1.88
N GLU A 165 10.65 2.51 -0.67
CA GLU A 165 11.63 1.45 -0.44
C GLU A 165 10.89 0.13 -0.37
N LYS A 166 11.49 -0.91 -0.98
CA LYS A 166 10.83 -2.19 -1.18
C LYS A 166 11.66 -3.34 -0.64
N GLY A 167 10.98 -4.39 -0.18
CA GLY A 167 11.60 -5.63 0.25
C GLY A 167 10.70 -6.82 0.01
N SER A 168 11.31 -7.94 -0.38
CA SER A 168 10.59 -9.18 -0.71
C SER A 168 10.66 -10.19 0.44
N PHE A 169 9.62 -11.00 0.51
CA PHE A 169 9.49 -12.08 1.47
C PHE A 169 8.77 -13.25 0.81
N SER A 170 9.34 -14.47 0.94
CA SER A 170 8.70 -15.68 0.42
C SER A 170 7.51 -16.08 1.27
N VAL A 171 6.36 -16.20 0.64
CA VAL A 171 5.09 -16.50 1.31
C VAL A 171 4.49 -17.82 0.82
N LYS A 172 3.72 -18.47 1.67
CA LYS A 172 2.99 -19.71 1.37
C LYS A 172 1.49 -19.52 1.55
N LYS A 173 0.72 -19.99 0.60
CA LYS A 173 -0.73 -20.02 0.66
C LYS A 173 -1.23 -20.67 1.96
N GLY A 174 -2.19 -20.03 2.60
CA GLY A 174 -2.80 -20.53 3.84
C GLY A 174 -2.01 -20.24 5.12
N SER A 175 -0.75 -19.79 5.02
CA SER A 175 0.00 -19.27 6.15
C SER A 175 -0.50 -17.87 6.52
N THR A 176 -0.24 -17.46 7.74
CA THR A 176 -0.53 -16.11 8.22
C THR A 176 0.78 -15.45 8.65
N TYR A 177 1.04 -14.26 8.13
CA TYR A 177 2.25 -13.50 8.40
C TYR A 177 1.89 -12.23 9.16
N HIS A 178 2.63 -11.92 10.21
CA HIS A 178 2.48 -10.68 10.96
C HIS A 178 3.29 -9.57 10.27
N ILE A 179 2.58 -8.57 9.77
CA ILE A 179 3.17 -7.36 9.18
C ILE A 179 3.17 -6.27 10.25
N LYS A 180 4.32 -5.67 10.49
CA LYS A 180 4.46 -4.53 11.40
C LYS A 180 5.24 -3.41 10.72
N VAL A 181 4.74 -2.19 10.81
CA VAL A 181 5.49 -0.97 10.48
C VAL A 181 5.70 -0.17 11.76
N GLU A 182 6.94 0.09 12.08
CA GLU A 182 7.34 1.07 13.09
C GLU A 182 7.50 2.41 12.42
N PHE A 183 6.62 3.36 12.73
CA PHE A 183 6.60 4.70 12.15
C PHE A 183 6.95 5.74 13.21
N ALA A 184 7.68 6.77 12.80
CA ALA A 184 7.90 7.96 13.61
C ALA A 184 7.54 9.22 12.81
N SER A 185 6.93 10.19 13.47
CA SER A 185 6.37 11.42 12.89
C SER A 185 7.40 12.30 12.18
N ALA A 186 6.92 13.30 11.44
CA ALA A 186 7.71 14.17 10.56
C ALA A 186 9.03 14.71 11.14
N PRO A 187 9.15 15.07 12.43
CA PRO A 187 10.42 15.57 12.99
C PRO A 187 11.61 14.60 12.84
N THR A 188 11.36 13.30 12.63
CA THR A 188 12.42 12.30 12.44
C THR A 188 12.93 12.22 11.01
N SER A 189 12.27 12.86 10.04
CA SER A 189 12.68 12.83 8.63
C SER A 189 14.10 13.34 8.44
N LYS A 190 14.89 12.60 7.68
CA LYS A 190 16.27 12.94 7.31
C LYS A 190 16.36 13.63 5.94
N LEU A 191 15.21 13.80 5.27
CA LEU A 191 15.15 14.50 3.99
C LEU A 191 15.31 16.00 4.19
N GLY A 192 15.98 16.64 3.24
CA GLY A 192 16.09 18.09 3.18
C GLY A 192 14.74 18.78 2.92
N SER A 193 14.76 20.10 2.82
CA SER A 193 13.57 20.96 2.68
C SER A 193 12.95 20.97 1.27
N GLY A 194 12.96 19.86 0.54
CA GLY A 194 12.55 19.82 -0.87
C GLY A 194 11.03 19.84 -1.15
N GLY A 195 10.19 19.69 -0.15
CA GLY A 195 8.72 19.61 -0.34
C GLY A 195 8.01 20.96 -0.33
N VAL A 196 6.84 21.02 -0.97
CA VAL A 196 6.02 22.22 -1.10
C VAL A 196 5.26 22.55 0.19
N VAL A 197 4.89 21.51 0.96
CA VAL A 197 4.10 21.65 2.19
C VAL A 197 4.76 20.86 3.31
N ARG A 198 4.86 21.46 4.50
CA ARG A 198 5.34 20.79 5.71
C ARG A 198 4.22 20.65 6.72
N PHE A 199 4.09 19.48 7.33
CA PHE A 199 3.12 19.20 8.38
C PHE A 199 3.73 18.28 9.44
N GLY A 200 3.39 18.52 10.71
CA GLY A 200 4.09 17.92 11.86
C GLY A 200 3.79 16.42 12.07
N GLY A 201 2.60 15.97 11.69
CA GLY A 201 2.22 14.58 11.87
C GLY A 201 2.96 13.59 10.97
N GLY A 202 3.45 14.05 9.81
CA GLY A 202 4.09 13.17 8.84
C GLY A 202 3.11 12.40 7.98
N GLY A 203 3.58 11.31 7.39
CA GLY A 203 2.77 10.46 6.54
C GLY A 203 3.42 9.11 6.29
N PHE A 204 2.60 8.14 5.92
CA PHE A 204 3.06 6.82 5.53
C PHE A 204 2.20 6.27 4.38
N ARG A 205 2.82 5.45 3.56
CA ARG A 205 2.15 4.65 2.54
C ARG A 205 2.74 3.24 2.56
N ILE A 206 1.90 2.25 2.80
CA ILE A 206 2.27 0.84 2.89
C ILE A 206 1.60 0.11 1.73
N GLY A 207 2.41 -0.47 0.86
CA GLY A 207 1.96 -1.23 -0.29
C GLY A 207 2.44 -2.67 -0.27
N GLY A 208 1.84 -3.49 -1.14
CA GLY A 208 2.29 -4.86 -1.35
C GLY A 208 1.67 -5.51 -2.58
N ALA A 209 2.44 -6.37 -3.24
CA ALA A 209 2.00 -7.18 -4.37
C ALA A 209 2.90 -8.41 -4.53
N PHE A 210 2.37 -9.46 -5.18
CA PHE A 210 3.21 -10.55 -5.64
C PHE A 210 4.22 -10.06 -6.68
N VAL A 211 5.44 -10.56 -6.57
CA VAL A 211 6.46 -10.38 -7.62
C VAL A 211 6.06 -11.27 -8.78
N ILE A 212 5.88 -10.68 -9.94
CA ILE A 212 5.60 -11.42 -11.18
C ILE A 212 6.72 -11.16 -12.19
N ASP A 213 6.98 -12.17 -13.01
CA ASP A 213 7.80 -12.00 -14.21
C ASP A 213 6.95 -11.37 -15.33
N PRO A 214 7.25 -10.13 -15.77
CA PRO A 214 6.43 -9.46 -16.76
C PRO A 214 6.36 -10.19 -18.11
N GLU A 215 7.44 -10.86 -18.53
CA GLU A 215 7.48 -11.60 -19.78
C GLU A 215 6.59 -12.85 -19.69
N GLN A 216 6.70 -13.59 -18.61
CA GLN A 216 5.87 -14.78 -18.35
C GLN A 216 4.38 -14.43 -18.24
N GLU A 217 4.02 -13.30 -17.64
CA GLU A 217 2.63 -12.84 -17.56
C GLU A 217 2.08 -12.42 -18.94
N ILE A 218 2.89 -11.79 -19.78
CA ILE A 218 2.50 -11.47 -21.16
C ILE A 218 2.32 -12.76 -21.97
N GLU A 219 3.23 -13.73 -21.85
CA GLU A 219 3.09 -15.03 -22.52
C GLU A 219 1.81 -15.74 -22.07
N SER A 220 1.52 -15.77 -20.78
CA SER A 220 0.29 -16.33 -20.22
C SER A 220 -0.96 -15.63 -20.78
N ALA A 221 -0.91 -14.32 -20.97
CA ALA A 221 -2.00 -13.56 -21.57
C ALA A 221 -2.20 -13.90 -23.06
N VAL A 222 -1.10 -14.07 -23.80
CA VAL A 222 -1.14 -14.48 -25.22
C VAL A 222 -1.71 -15.88 -25.36
N GLU A 223 -1.29 -16.84 -24.54
CA GLU A 223 -1.82 -18.20 -24.52
C GLU A 223 -3.33 -18.20 -24.23
N LEU A 224 -3.76 -17.46 -23.21
CA LEU A 224 -5.17 -17.33 -22.87
C LEU A 224 -5.97 -16.72 -24.02
N ALA A 225 -5.43 -15.73 -24.72
CA ALA A 225 -6.07 -15.07 -25.86
C ALA A 225 -6.25 -16.02 -27.05
N ARG A 226 -5.25 -16.86 -27.34
CA ARG A 226 -5.28 -17.81 -28.48
C ARG A 226 -6.42 -18.82 -28.37
N GLY A 227 -6.76 -19.25 -27.15
CA GLY A 227 -7.83 -20.22 -26.87
C GLY A 227 -9.23 -19.61 -26.78
N ALA A 228 -9.38 -18.30 -26.87
CA ALA A 228 -10.64 -17.60 -26.61
C ALA A 228 -11.35 -17.19 -27.93
N ALA A 229 -12.68 -17.35 -27.95
CA ALA A 229 -13.50 -16.82 -29.04
C ALA A 229 -13.58 -15.28 -29.05
N GLN A 230 -13.51 -14.68 -27.86
CA GLN A 230 -13.49 -13.24 -27.66
C GLN A 230 -12.49 -12.86 -26.57
N VAL A 231 -11.75 -11.78 -26.76
CA VAL A 231 -10.78 -11.25 -25.81
C VAL A 231 -11.19 -9.84 -25.41
N VAL A 232 -11.30 -9.62 -24.09
CA VAL A 232 -11.52 -8.29 -23.52
C VAL A 232 -10.26 -7.89 -22.77
N ILE A 233 -9.63 -6.79 -23.21
CA ILE A 233 -8.43 -6.22 -22.59
C ILE A 233 -8.82 -4.97 -21.81
N CYS A 234 -8.60 -5.01 -20.49
CA CYS A 234 -8.85 -3.91 -19.58
C CYS A 234 -7.50 -3.25 -19.23
N ALA A 235 -6.95 -2.52 -20.18
CA ALA A 235 -5.75 -1.72 -20.00
C ALA A 235 -6.13 -0.35 -19.44
N GLY A 236 -5.26 0.23 -18.62
CA GLY A 236 -5.46 1.57 -18.07
C GLY A 236 -4.52 1.88 -16.92
N LEU A 237 -4.49 3.16 -16.55
CA LEU A 237 -3.81 3.62 -15.36
C LEU A 237 -4.68 3.30 -14.13
N ASN A 238 -4.05 2.95 -13.04
CA ASN A 238 -4.71 2.88 -11.74
C ASN A 238 -4.43 4.17 -10.94
N VAL A 239 -5.09 4.32 -9.80
CA VAL A 239 -4.95 5.51 -8.94
C VAL A 239 -3.52 5.77 -8.44
N SER A 240 -2.64 4.77 -8.48
CA SER A 240 -1.23 4.92 -8.10
C SER A 240 -0.41 5.70 -9.14
N PHE A 241 -0.91 5.86 -10.38
CA PHE A 241 -0.25 6.66 -11.43
C PHE A 241 -0.56 8.15 -11.35
N ILE A 242 -1.57 8.53 -10.61
CA ILE A 242 -2.01 9.93 -10.56
C ILE A 242 -1.29 10.64 -9.44
N THR A 243 -0.03 10.91 -9.66
CA THR A 243 0.71 11.92 -8.91
C THR A 243 0.38 13.27 -9.54
N ILE A 244 0.08 14.27 -8.73
CA ILE A 244 0.00 15.67 -9.19
C ILE A 244 1.38 16.02 -9.75
N VAL A 245 1.49 16.00 -11.08
CA VAL A 245 2.69 16.49 -11.75
C VAL A 245 2.67 18.01 -11.61
N SER A 246 3.47 18.53 -10.70
CA SER A 246 3.80 19.96 -10.74
C SER A 246 4.66 20.18 -12.00
N HIS A 247 4.06 20.73 -13.04
CA HIS A 247 4.84 21.27 -14.15
C HIS A 247 5.72 22.41 -13.60
N ARG A 248 7.03 22.25 -13.76
CA ARG A 248 7.99 23.37 -13.71
C ARG A 248 7.93 24.12 -15.01
#